data_56527a373e58dadb8d4ef76e79ef0552
#
_entry.id   56527a373e58dadb8d4ef76e79ef0552
#
_cell.length_a   1.000
_cell.length_b   1.000
_cell.length_c   1.000
_cell.angle_alpha   90.00
_cell.angle_beta   90.00
_cell.angle_gamma   90.00
#
_symmetry.space_group_name_H-M   'P 1'
#
loop_
_entity.id
_entity.type
_entity.pdbx_description
1 polymer ?
#
loop_
_entity_poly.entity_id
_entity_poly.type
_entity_poly.pdbx_seq_one_letter_code
_entity_poly.pdbx_strand_id
1 'polypeptide(L)'
;YLFNVGPNAQGSVPSIGIEFLEEVGGWLKKYPQVVYGAGSSPWGYALPWGDVTTKDNKLSLSVSDWPKDGKLYVPGLNAKIDKINLLDGKKKYKLKYKIENGWHVIDVPFEAPKDLITVIEVELDKDHKPSVKTNLGIYPNTDVRLLTEFGLATNAEQKNVRWMEKFGEWKHANQVSNWKKDGEVTWEVNVQKPGYYYLDVEHKGDGRLVWKTEEIVLLLAGIVVV
;
A
#
# COMPACT_ATOMS: atom_id res chain seq x y z
N TYR A 1 -14.13 -4.34 -10.04
CA TYR A 1 -14.69 -3.59 -8.90
C TYR A 1 -16.19 -3.39 -9.16
N LEU A 2 -17.05 -3.86 -8.27
CA LEU A 2 -18.50 -3.65 -8.36
C LEU A 2 -18.89 -2.49 -7.45
N PHE A 3 -19.35 -1.40 -8.05
CA PHE A 3 -19.85 -0.24 -7.32
C PHE A 3 -21.37 -0.38 -7.16
N ASN A 4 -21.84 -0.69 -5.97
CA ASN A 4 -23.26 -0.75 -5.69
C ASN A 4 -23.79 0.65 -5.37
N VAL A 5 -24.75 1.11 -6.19
CA VAL A 5 -25.51 2.32 -5.93
C VAL A 5 -26.87 1.88 -5.41
N GLY A 6 -27.17 2.11 -4.11
CA GLY A 6 -28.43 1.77 -3.50
C GLY A 6 -29.49 2.83 -3.82
N PRO A 7 -30.47 2.58 -4.72
CA PRO A 7 -31.55 3.52 -4.96
C PRO A 7 -32.47 3.59 -3.74
N ASN A 8 -33.10 4.74 -3.54
CA ASN A 8 -34.14 4.93 -2.54
C ASN A 8 -35.47 4.23 -2.98
N ALA A 9 -36.50 4.29 -2.14
CA ALA A 9 -37.79 3.68 -2.43
C ALA A 9 -38.47 4.25 -3.70
N GLN A 10 -38.09 5.45 -4.14
CA GLN A 10 -38.58 6.09 -5.36
C GLN A 10 -37.73 5.73 -6.60
N GLY A 11 -36.73 4.88 -6.45
CA GLY A 11 -35.85 4.46 -7.54
C GLY A 11 -34.76 5.48 -7.91
N SER A 12 -34.61 6.57 -7.18
CA SER A 12 -33.56 7.57 -7.41
C SER A 12 -32.34 7.31 -6.54
N VAL A 13 -31.17 7.72 -7.04
CA VAL A 13 -29.90 7.66 -6.28
C VAL A 13 -29.91 8.78 -5.23
N PRO A 14 -29.60 8.48 -3.95
CA PRO A 14 -29.44 9.50 -2.91
C PRO A 14 -28.38 10.54 -3.27
N SER A 15 -28.58 11.81 -2.88
CA SER A 15 -27.65 12.91 -3.21
C SER A 15 -26.21 12.62 -2.80
N ILE A 16 -26.00 12.05 -1.62
CA ILE A 16 -24.66 11.66 -1.14
C ILE A 16 -23.98 10.65 -2.07
N GLY A 17 -24.76 9.75 -2.68
CA GLY A 17 -24.21 8.79 -3.67
C GLY A 17 -23.82 9.48 -4.97
N ILE A 18 -24.59 10.49 -5.40
CA ILE A 18 -24.29 11.29 -6.59
C ILE A 18 -23.02 12.11 -6.36
N GLU A 19 -22.91 12.83 -5.24
CA GLU A 19 -21.72 13.61 -4.87
C GLU A 19 -20.46 12.76 -4.87
N PHE A 20 -20.51 11.59 -4.25
CA PHE A 20 -19.40 10.64 -4.23
C PHE A 20 -19.00 10.17 -5.63
N LEU A 21 -19.97 9.81 -6.47
CA LEU A 21 -19.70 9.39 -7.84
C LEU A 21 -19.14 10.52 -8.70
N GLU A 22 -19.61 11.76 -8.49
CA GLU A 22 -19.08 12.94 -9.19
C GLU A 22 -17.63 13.23 -8.79
N GLU A 23 -17.29 13.11 -7.50
CA GLU A 23 -15.93 13.29 -7.00
C GLU A 23 -14.98 12.25 -7.58
N VAL A 24 -15.33 10.96 -7.48
CA VAL A 24 -14.55 9.86 -8.06
C VAL A 24 -14.46 10.01 -9.58
N GLY A 25 -15.56 10.32 -10.25
CA GLY A 25 -15.58 10.55 -11.69
C GLY A 25 -14.74 11.76 -12.13
N GLY A 26 -14.71 12.81 -11.33
CA GLY A 26 -13.84 13.97 -11.51
C GLY A 26 -12.37 13.61 -11.43
N TRP A 27 -12.01 12.84 -10.41
CA TRP A 27 -10.64 12.33 -10.25
C TRP A 27 -10.22 11.42 -11.41
N LEU A 28 -11.08 10.50 -11.83
CA LEU A 28 -10.82 9.62 -12.99
C LEU A 28 -10.63 10.39 -14.30
N LYS A 29 -11.41 11.47 -14.51
CA LYS A 29 -11.23 12.36 -15.67
C LYS A 29 -9.92 13.15 -15.60
N LYS A 30 -9.47 13.49 -14.39
CA LYS A 30 -8.23 14.20 -14.14
C LYS A 30 -7.00 13.31 -14.36
N TYR A 31 -7.09 12.02 -13.98
CA TYR A 31 -6.00 11.04 -14.01
C TYR A 31 -6.38 9.73 -14.73
N PRO A 32 -6.85 9.77 -15.97
CA PRO A 32 -7.37 8.59 -16.66
C PRO A 32 -6.31 7.49 -16.84
N GLN A 33 -5.04 7.84 -16.96
CA GLN A 33 -3.92 6.92 -17.15
C GLN A 33 -3.68 5.98 -15.97
N VAL A 34 -4.15 6.34 -14.77
CA VAL A 34 -4.00 5.52 -13.57
C VAL A 34 -4.85 4.25 -13.64
N VAL A 35 -5.98 4.31 -14.34
CA VAL A 35 -6.99 3.24 -14.37
C VAL A 35 -7.19 2.68 -15.79
N TYR A 36 -7.40 3.54 -16.78
CA TYR A 36 -7.77 3.07 -18.11
C TYR A 36 -6.56 2.54 -18.90
N GLY A 37 -6.60 1.22 -19.18
CA GLY A 37 -5.52 0.51 -19.85
C GLY A 37 -4.26 0.37 -19.01
N ALA A 38 -4.40 0.53 -17.69
CA ALA A 38 -3.30 0.30 -16.76
C ALA A 38 -3.11 -1.18 -16.46
N GLY A 39 -1.87 -1.57 -16.25
CA GLY A 39 -1.46 -2.89 -15.78
C GLY A 39 -1.31 -2.92 -14.24
N SER A 40 -1.11 -4.12 -13.72
CA SER A 40 -0.94 -4.36 -12.27
C SER A 40 0.35 -3.75 -11.71
N SER A 41 0.34 -3.54 -10.41
CA SER A 41 1.52 -3.17 -9.63
C SER A 41 2.62 -4.22 -9.76
N PRO A 42 3.88 -3.82 -9.97
CA PRO A 42 5.00 -4.76 -9.95
C PRO A 42 5.31 -5.30 -8.53
N TRP A 43 4.77 -4.68 -7.48
CA TRP A 43 4.94 -5.16 -6.10
C TRP A 43 4.05 -6.35 -5.75
N GLY A 44 2.90 -6.51 -6.43
CA GLY A 44 1.94 -7.57 -6.11
C GLY A 44 1.17 -7.37 -4.79
N TYR A 45 1.44 -6.28 -4.06
CA TYR A 45 0.77 -5.87 -2.82
C TYR A 45 0.68 -4.34 -2.75
N ALA A 46 -0.23 -3.82 -1.93
CA ALA A 46 -0.34 -2.39 -1.67
C ALA A 46 0.83 -1.90 -0.82
N LEU A 47 1.39 -0.75 -1.16
CA LEU A 47 2.43 -0.10 -0.35
C LEU A 47 1.78 0.67 0.81
N PRO A 48 2.51 0.96 1.90
CA PRO A 48 1.93 1.63 3.07
C PRO A 48 1.27 2.97 2.76
N TRP A 49 1.78 3.68 1.77
CA TRP A 49 1.26 4.98 1.37
C TRP A 49 0.20 4.91 0.25
N GLY A 50 -0.07 3.73 -0.34
CA GLY A 50 -1.04 3.61 -1.41
C GLY A 50 -0.74 2.51 -2.41
N ASP A 51 -1.13 2.70 -3.64
CA ASP A 51 -1.05 1.68 -4.69
C ASP A 51 -0.33 2.18 -5.94
N VAL A 52 0.08 1.23 -6.79
CA VAL A 52 0.81 1.50 -8.02
C VAL A 52 0.15 0.82 -9.20
N THR A 53 0.02 1.53 -10.29
CA THR A 53 -0.37 0.96 -11.59
C THR A 53 0.71 1.24 -12.63
N THR A 54 0.75 0.39 -13.67
CA THR A 54 1.73 0.52 -14.75
C THR A 54 1.04 0.85 -16.06
N LYS A 55 1.68 1.68 -16.89
CA LYS A 55 1.26 1.90 -18.27
C LYS A 55 2.46 2.28 -19.12
N ASP A 56 2.71 1.50 -20.17
CA ASP A 56 3.91 1.66 -20.99
C ASP A 56 5.18 1.63 -20.12
N ASN A 57 6.03 2.66 -20.22
CA ASN A 57 7.23 2.83 -19.38
C ASN A 57 7.00 3.71 -18.16
N LYS A 58 5.76 3.77 -17.64
CA LYS A 58 5.39 4.64 -16.51
C LYS A 58 4.79 3.85 -15.37
N LEU A 59 5.10 4.30 -14.15
CA LEU A 59 4.40 3.94 -12.94
C LEU A 59 3.56 5.13 -12.50
N SER A 60 2.31 4.87 -12.14
CA SER A 60 1.45 5.83 -11.46
C SER A 60 1.35 5.45 -9.99
N LEU A 61 1.96 6.25 -9.12
CA LEU A 61 1.88 6.08 -7.68
C LEU A 61 0.65 6.84 -7.18
N SER A 62 -0.36 6.12 -6.72
CA SER A 62 -1.58 6.67 -6.13
C SER A 62 -1.41 6.76 -4.62
N VAL A 63 -1.06 7.95 -4.13
CA VAL A 63 -0.70 8.17 -2.73
C VAL A 63 -1.94 8.58 -1.94
N SER A 64 -2.47 7.67 -1.14
CA SER A 64 -3.61 7.88 -0.25
C SER A 64 -3.20 8.30 1.15
N ASP A 65 -2.04 7.83 1.63
CA ASP A 65 -1.44 8.26 2.88
C ASP A 65 -0.19 9.10 2.60
N TRP A 66 -0.35 10.42 2.75
CA TRP A 66 0.71 11.36 2.40
C TRP A 66 1.80 11.40 3.47
N PRO A 67 3.10 11.26 3.09
CA PRO A 67 4.18 11.20 4.07
C PRO A 67 4.39 12.54 4.78
N LYS A 68 4.35 12.50 6.10
CA LYS A 68 4.48 13.68 6.98
C LYS A 68 5.91 14.25 7.05
N ASP A 69 6.89 13.42 6.70
CA ASP A 69 8.32 13.80 6.69
C ASP A 69 8.79 14.35 5.33
N GLY A 70 7.88 14.47 4.35
CA GLY A 70 8.21 14.94 3.01
C GLY A 70 9.01 13.93 2.18
N LYS A 71 9.00 12.63 2.56
CA LYS A 71 9.73 11.55 1.89
C LYS A 71 8.78 10.42 1.50
N LEU A 72 8.66 10.15 0.20
CA LEU A 72 7.94 8.99 -0.29
C LEU A 72 8.94 7.89 -0.62
N TYR A 73 8.82 6.77 0.07
CA TYR A 73 9.70 5.62 -0.09
C TYR A 73 9.14 4.63 -1.10
N VAL A 74 9.90 4.32 -2.14
CA VAL A 74 9.56 3.34 -3.18
C VAL A 74 10.52 2.17 -3.06
N PRO A 75 10.12 1.10 -2.36
CA PRO A 75 11.02 0.03 -1.96
C PRO A 75 11.35 -0.90 -3.12
N GLY A 76 12.60 -1.32 -3.21
CA GLY A 76 13.05 -2.42 -4.05
C GLY A 76 12.86 -2.25 -5.55
N LEU A 77 12.42 -1.08 -6.02
CA LEU A 77 12.27 -0.84 -7.46
C LEU A 77 13.62 -0.97 -8.17
N ASN A 78 13.72 -1.95 -9.04
CA ASN A 78 14.89 -2.15 -9.90
C ASN A 78 14.56 -1.63 -11.29
N ALA A 79 14.70 -0.33 -11.47
CA ALA A 79 14.49 0.35 -12.74
C ALA A 79 15.31 1.65 -12.76
N LYS A 80 15.71 2.07 -13.96
CA LYS A 80 16.28 3.39 -14.17
C LYS A 80 15.14 4.39 -14.36
N ILE A 81 15.13 5.41 -13.52
CA ILE A 81 14.12 6.47 -13.55
C ILE A 81 14.66 7.66 -14.35
N ASP A 82 13.91 8.07 -15.35
CA ASP A 82 14.21 9.26 -16.15
C ASP A 82 13.62 10.53 -15.52
N LYS A 83 12.37 10.44 -15.07
CA LYS A 83 11.66 11.59 -14.49
C LYS A 83 10.67 11.15 -13.42
N ILE A 84 10.46 12.01 -12.43
CA ILE A 84 9.39 11.91 -11.46
C ILE A 84 8.63 13.22 -11.43
N ASN A 85 7.30 13.15 -11.54
CA ASN A 85 6.44 14.31 -11.54
C ASN A 85 5.25 14.10 -10.60
N LEU A 86 4.99 15.09 -9.76
CA LEU A 86 3.72 15.24 -9.08
C LEU A 86 2.72 15.78 -10.10
N LEU A 87 1.57 15.12 -10.22
CA LEU A 87 0.52 15.51 -11.17
C LEU A 87 -0.55 16.38 -10.51
N ASP A 88 -0.96 17.43 -11.22
CA ASP A 88 -2.16 18.22 -10.92
C ASP A 88 -2.96 18.41 -12.22
N GLY A 89 -3.70 17.39 -12.60
CA GLY A 89 -4.35 17.29 -13.90
C GLY A 89 -3.32 17.30 -15.03
N LYS A 90 -3.35 18.35 -15.86
CA LYS A 90 -2.39 18.53 -16.97
C LYS A 90 -1.04 19.12 -16.53
N LYS A 91 -0.95 19.71 -15.32
CA LYS A 91 0.28 20.26 -14.79
C LYS A 91 1.14 19.18 -14.20
N LYS A 92 2.46 19.32 -14.38
CA LYS A 92 3.47 18.38 -13.86
C LYS A 92 4.53 19.19 -13.11
N TYR A 93 4.74 18.79 -11.87
CA TYR A 93 5.76 19.40 -11.01
C TYR A 93 6.90 18.39 -10.81
N LYS A 94 8.07 18.69 -11.32
CA LYS A 94 9.23 17.80 -11.22
C LYS A 94 9.61 17.59 -9.75
N LEU A 95 9.74 16.34 -9.34
CA LEU A 95 10.24 15.96 -8.04
C LEU A 95 11.70 15.49 -8.13
N LYS A 96 12.44 15.68 -7.04
CA LYS A 96 13.78 15.13 -6.86
C LYS A 96 13.67 13.77 -6.17
N TYR A 97 14.67 12.92 -6.40
CA TYR A 97 14.80 11.67 -5.69
C TYR A 97 16.27 11.32 -5.48
N LYS A 98 16.53 10.42 -4.57
CA LYS A 98 17.83 9.79 -4.33
C LYS A 98 17.62 8.29 -4.11
N ILE A 99 18.71 7.53 -4.21
CA ILE A 99 18.69 6.10 -3.86
C ILE A 99 19.40 5.95 -2.51
N GLU A 100 18.70 5.40 -1.54
CA GLU A 100 19.20 5.06 -0.21
C GLU A 100 18.95 3.59 0.05
N ASN A 101 20.01 2.84 0.37
CA ASN A 101 19.95 1.41 0.66
C ASN A 101 19.17 0.57 -0.39
N GLY A 102 19.26 0.97 -1.66
CA GLY A 102 18.54 0.32 -2.76
C GLY A 102 17.09 0.74 -2.94
N TRP A 103 16.63 1.74 -2.20
CA TRP A 103 15.29 2.31 -2.33
C TRP A 103 15.32 3.67 -3.00
N HIS A 104 14.30 3.96 -3.77
CA HIS A 104 14.09 5.31 -4.29
C HIS A 104 13.33 6.13 -3.25
N VAL A 105 13.95 7.19 -2.77
CA VAL A 105 13.37 8.14 -1.80
C VAL A 105 13.06 9.42 -2.57
N ILE A 106 11.78 9.70 -2.74
CA ILE A 106 11.27 10.85 -3.50
C ILE A 106 10.98 12.00 -2.53
N ASP A 107 11.54 13.17 -2.82
CA ASP A 107 11.24 14.39 -2.08
C ASP A 107 9.86 14.91 -2.52
N VAL A 108 8.91 14.95 -1.59
CA VAL A 108 7.56 15.45 -1.83
C VAL A 108 7.27 16.66 -0.96
N PRO A 109 6.34 17.56 -1.34
CA PRO A 109 5.89 18.64 -0.48
C PRO A 109 5.39 18.12 0.87
N PHE A 110 5.55 18.89 1.95
CA PHE A 110 5.02 18.50 3.26
C PHE A 110 3.48 18.41 3.28
N GLU A 111 2.83 19.23 2.48
CA GLU A 111 1.37 19.21 2.32
C GLU A 111 0.98 18.50 1.03
N ALA A 112 0.03 17.59 1.13
CA ALA A 112 -0.56 16.94 -0.04
C ALA A 112 -1.32 17.96 -0.90
N PRO A 113 -1.30 17.83 -2.22
CA PRO A 113 -2.26 18.54 -3.07
C PRO A 113 -3.70 18.23 -2.64
N LYS A 114 -4.60 19.21 -2.84
CA LYS A 114 -6.04 19.04 -2.55
C LYS A 114 -6.70 18.19 -3.64
N ASP A 115 -6.51 16.88 -3.55
CA ASP A 115 -7.12 15.89 -4.42
C ASP A 115 -7.64 14.72 -3.59
N LEU A 116 -8.55 13.93 -4.14
CA LEU A 116 -9.05 12.71 -3.50
C LEU A 116 -7.90 11.74 -3.22
N ILE A 117 -7.05 11.51 -4.21
CA ILE A 117 -5.80 10.74 -4.12
C ILE A 117 -4.76 11.48 -4.96
N THR A 118 -3.60 11.71 -4.38
CA THR A 118 -2.48 12.36 -5.09
C THR A 118 -1.78 11.38 -6.01
N VAL A 119 -1.49 11.81 -7.24
CA VAL A 119 -0.82 10.98 -8.24
C VAL A 119 0.59 11.48 -8.51
N ILE A 120 1.57 10.58 -8.37
CA ILE A 120 2.95 10.81 -8.79
C ILE A 120 3.26 9.89 -9.96
N GLU A 121 3.67 10.48 -11.09
CA GLU A 121 4.10 9.75 -12.28
C GLU A 121 5.61 9.54 -12.23
N VAL A 122 6.05 8.28 -12.34
CA VAL A 122 7.45 7.89 -12.49
C VAL A 122 7.64 7.38 -13.91
N GLU A 123 8.44 8.10 -14.70
CA GLU A 123 8.81 7.71 -16.06
C GLU A 123 10.12 6.93 -16.01
N LEU A 124 10.08 5.70 -16.53
CA LEU A 124 11.21 4.77 -16.54
C LEU A 124 11.92 4.79 -17.89
N ASP A 125 13.18 4.40 -17.89
CA ASP A 125 13.91 4.08 -19.12
C ASP A 125 13.12 3.06 -19.96
N LYS A 126 13.01 3.33 -21.25
CA LYS A 126 12.18 2.54 -22.18
C LYS A 126 12.66 1.10 -22.38
N ASP A 127 13.94 0.85 -22.12
CA ASP A 127 14.57 -0.44 -22.39
C ASP A 127 14.43 -1.44 -21.21
N HIS A 128 13.86 -1.00 -20.09
CA HIS A 128 13.74 -1.82 -18.89
C HIS A 128 12.29 -1.96 -18.42
N LYS A 129 11.85 -3.20 -18.28
CA LYS A 129 10.60 -3.48 -17.55
C LYS A 129 10.87 -3.33 -16.05
N PRO A 130 10.00 -2.64 -15.30
CA PRO A 130 10.16 -2.53 -13.86
C PRO A 130 10.09 -3.91 -13.22
N SER A 131 11.04 -4.20 -12.35
CA SER A 131 11.04 -5.35 -11.48
C SER A 131 11.21 -4.88 -10.04
N VAL A 132 10.76 -5.66 -9.09
CA VAL A 132 10.81 -5.32 -7.68
C VAL A 132 11.41 -6.47 -6.90
N LYS A 133 12.32 -6.16 -5.99
CA LYS A 133 12.74 -7.09 -4.95
C LYS A 133 11.61 -7.17 -3.93
N THR A 134 11.13 -8.37 -3.65
CA THR A 134 9.91 -8.64 -2.89
C THR A 134 10.04 -8.50 -1.37
N ASN A 135 11.07 -7.87 -0.86
CA ASN A 135 11.24 -7.69 0.57
C ASN A 135 10.29 -6.61 1.08
N LEU A 136 9.53 -6.94 2.12
CA LEU A 136 8.69 -5.96 2.81
C LEU A 136 9.54 -4.84 3.39
N GLY A 137 9.18 -3.61 3.05
CA GLY A 137 9.93 -2.45 3.50
C GLY A 137 9.39 -1.85 4.79
N ILE A 138 10.27 -1.52 5.72
CA ILE A 138 9.94 -0.75 6.92
C ILE A 138 10.53 0.64 6.81
N TYR A 139 9.69 1.67 6.85
CA TYR A 139 10.06 3.07 6.67
C TYR A 139 10.02 3.85 7.98
N PRO A 140 10.85 4.89 8.12
CA PRO A 140 10.70 5.84 9.20
C PRO A 140 9.34 6.55 9.15
N ASN A 141 8.74 6.79 10.31
CA ASN A 141 7.51 7.58 10.49
C ASN A 141 6.29 7.10 9.67
N THR A 142 6.25 5.82 9.35
CA THR A 142 5.14 5.21 8.59
C THR A 142 4.78 3.89 9.21
N ASP A 143 3.49 3.67 9.44
CA ASP A 143 2.99 2.38 9.88
C ASP A 143 3.08 1.38 8.72
N VAL A 144 3.67 0.22 8.99
CA VAL A 144 3.80 -0.85 8.02
C VAL A 144 3.06 -2.07 8.53
N ARG A 145 2.11 -2.56 7.74
CA ARG A 145 1.33 -3.74 8.09
C ARG A 145 1.98 -4.99 7.52
N LEU A 146 2.45 -5.88 8.38
CA LEU A 146 2.97 -7.19 8.02
C LEU A 146 1.78 -8.17 7.94
N LEU A 147 1.25 -8.34 6.74
CA LEU A 147 0.12 -9.25 6.52
C LEU A 147 0.60 -10.71 6.56
N THR A 148 -0.22 -11.59 7.11
CA THR A 148 0.11 -13.01 7.25
C THR A 148 0.34 -13.70 5.91
N GLU A 149 -0.28 -13.22 4.82
CA GLU A 149 -0.05 -13.74 3.46
C GLU A 149 1.38 -13.57 2.95
N PHE A 150 2.15 -12.62 3.50
CA PHE A 150 3.55 -12.36 3.14
C PHE A 150 4.53 -12.97 4.14
N GLY A 151 4.03 -13.58 5.20
CA GLY A 151 4.83 -14.31 6.17
C GLY A 151 4.96 -15.79 5.83
N LEU A 152 5.96 -16.42 6.42
CA LEU A 152 6.13 -17.87 6.40
C LEU A 152 5.76 -18.43 7.77
N ALA A 153 4.69 -19.22 7.83
CA ALA A 153 4.32 -19.92 9.06
C ALA A 153 5.02 -21.27 9.16
N THR A 154 5.63 -21.53 10.31
CA THR A 154 6.26 -22.80 10.66
C THR A 154 5.55 -23.37 11.89
N ASN A 155 5.22 -24.66 11.91
CA ASN A 155 4.45 -25.31 12.96
C ASN A 155 3.10 -24.60 13.27
N ALA A 156 2.48 -24.01 12.26
CA ALA A 156 1.18 -23.39 12.28
C ALA A 156 0.55 -23.43 10.89
N GLU A 157 -0.74 -23.15 10.77
CA GLU A 157 -1.45 -23.16 9.50
C GLU A 157 -1.86 -21.76 9.08
N GLN A 158 -1.44 -21.37 7.88
CA GLN A 158 -1.98 -20.17 7.21
C GLN A 158 -3.22 -20.53 6.42
N LYS A 159 -4.30 -19.79 6.59
CA LYS A 159 -5.51 -19.96 5.80
C LYS A 159 -6.26 -18.67 5.56
N ASN A 160 -6.91 -18.60 4.42
CA ASN A 160 -7.87 -17.53 4.13
C ASN A 160 -9.19 -17.85 4.81
N VAL A 161 -9.71 -16.90 5.58
CA VAL A 161 -10.99 -16.98 6.25
C VAL A 161 -11.93 -15.95 5.64
N ARG A 162 -13.16 -16.36 5.39
CA ARG A 162 -14.21 -15.49 4.87
C ARG A 162 -15.41 -15.57 5.78
N TRP A 163 -15.98 -14.44 6.13
CA TRP A 163 -17.20 -14.38 6.92
C TRP A 163 -18.08 -13.21 6.49
N MET A 164 -19.35 -13.27 6.85
CA MET A 164 -20.30 -12.17 6.66
C MET A 164 -20.47 -11.46 7.99
N GLU A 165 -20.12 -10.20 8.06
CA GLU A 165 -20.25 -9.39 9.28
C GLU A 165 -21.66 -8.81 9.42
N LYS A 166 -22.18 -8.32 8.29
CA LYS A 166 -23.56 -7.88 8.12
C LYS A 166 -24.10 -8.41 6.80
N PHE A 167 -25.40 -8.36 6.60
CA PHE A 167 -25.99 -8.80 5.35
C PHE A 167 -25.37 -8.07 4.14
N GLY A 168 -24.81 -8.86 3.23
CA GLY A 168 -24.10 -8.35 2.05
C GLY A 168 -22.67 -7.87 2.30
N GLU A 169 -22.21 -7.76 3.55
CA GLU A 169 -20.88 -7.30 3.91
C GLU A 169 -19.95 -8.48 4.20
N TRP A 170 -19.21 -8.87 3.19
CA TRP A 170 -18.23 -9.95 3.30
C TRP A 170 -16.86 -9.43 3.69
N LYS A 171 -16.27 -10.03 4.70
CA LYS A 171 -14.90 -9.82 5.15
C LYS A 171 -14.04 -11.00 4.77
N HIS A 172 -12.77 -10.70 4.50
CA HIS A 172 -11.73 -11.68 4.21
C HIS A 172 -10.51 -11.35 5.05
N ALA A 173 -9.86 -12.36 5.59
CA ALA A 173 -8.56 -12.21 6.23
C ALA A 173 -7.75 -13.46 6.05
N ASN A 174 -6.46 -13.30 5.82
CA ASN A 174 -5.53 -14.38 6.03
C ASN A 174 -5.17 -14.41 7.52
N GLN A 175 -5.21 -15.58 8.10
CA GLN A 175 -4.88 -15.79 9.50
C GLN A 175 -3.97 -16.99 9.67
N VAL A 176 -3.20 -16.97 10.74
CA VAL A 176 -2.44 -18.14 11.21
C VAL A 176 -3.17 -18.76 12.39
N SER A 177 -3.33 -20.06 12.35
CA SER A 177 -4.07 -20.84 13.34
C SER A 177 -3.43 -22.21 13.54
N ASN A 178 -4.02 -23.02 14.44
CA ASN A 178 -3.54 -24.37 14.73
C ASN A 178 -2.06 -24.43 15.10
N TRP A 179 -1.65 -23.48 15.95
CA TRP A 179 -0.31 -23.35 16.47
C TRP A 179 0.11 -24.62 17.21
N LYS A 180 1.21 -25.20 16.81
CA LYS A 180 1.89 -26.31 17.52
C LYS A 180 2.96 -25.72 18.43
N LYS A 181 3.59 -26.59 19.21
CA LYS A 181 4.78 -26.21 19.98
C LYS A 181 5.84 -25.64 19.03
N ASP A 182 6.46 -24.55 19.43
CA ASP A 182 7.47 -23.81 18.62
C ASP A 182 6.92 -23.31 17.27
N GLY A 183 5.62 -22.97 17.26
CA GLY A 183 5.00 -22.30 16.11
C GLY A 183 5.47 -20.85 15.99
N GLU A 184 5.75 -20.42 14.77
CA GLU A 184 6.23 -19.06 14.49
C GLU A 184 5.72 -18.60 13.13
N VAL A 185 5.65 -17.28 12.96
CA VAL A 185 5.50 -16.61 11.66
C VAL A 185 6.67 -15.68 11.45
N THR A 186 7.33 -15.79 10.30
CA THR A 186 8.48 -14.96 9.97
C THR A 186 8.22 -14.11 8.76
N TRP A 187 8.64 -12.85 8.79
CA TRP A 187 8.66 -11.92 7.66
C TRP A 187 10.09 -11.48 7.39
N GLU A 188 10.50 -11.56 6.15
CA GLU A 188 11.75 -10.93 5.72
C GLU A 188 11.46 -9.47 5.40
N VAL A 189 12.12 -8.56 6.13
CA VAL A 189 11.89 -7.13 6.01
C VAL A 189 13.17 -6.37 5.66
N ASN A 190 13.00 -5.27 4.94
CA ASN A 190 14.08 -4.34 4.63
C ASN A 190 13.88 -3.05 5.44
N VAL A 191 14.69 -2.86 6.47
CA VAL A 191 14.61 -1.72 7.38
C VAL A 191 15.47 -0.57 6.85
N GLN A 192 14.85 0.57 6.58
CA GLN A 192 15.56 1.74 6.03
C GLN A 192 16.43 2.45 7.05
N LYS A 193 16.06 2.41 8.33
CA LYS A 193 16.82 3.05 9.39
C LYS A 193 16.85 2.14 10.61
N PRO A 194 18.04 1.79 11.13
CA PRO A 194 18.13 1.05 12.38
C PRO A 194 17.53 1.84 13.54
N GLY A 195 16.88 1.17 14.46
CA GLY A 195 16.30 1.82 15.63
C GLY A 195 15.32 0.95 16.39
N TYR A 196 14.60 1.60 17.27
CA TYR A 196 13.52 1.00 18.05
C TYR A 196 12.21 1.19 17.29
N TYR A 197 11.41 0.14 17.26
CA TYR A 197 10.11 0.11 16.59
C TYR A 197 9.09 -0.51 17.54
N TYR A 198 7.84 -0.12 17.39
CA TYR A 198 6.73 -0.78 18.07
C TYR A 198 6.13 -1.82 17.14
N LEU A 199 5.94 -3.03 17.64
CA LEU A 199 5.25 -4.11 16.95
C LEU A 199 3.90 -4.32 17.60
N ASP A 200 2.84 -4.01 16.86
CA ASP A 200 1.47 -4.29 17.28
C ASP A 200 1.00 -5.60 16.66
N VAL A 201 0.64 -6.56 17.49
CA VAL A 201 0.14 -7.86 17.04
C VAL A 201 -1.38 -7.89 17.21
N GLU A 202 -2.07 -8.04 16.09
CA GLU A 202 -3.52 -8.28 16.09
C GLU A 202 -3.79 -9.79 16.13
N HIS A 203 -4.36 -10.27 17.21
CA HIS A 203 -4.73 -11.67 17.36
C HIS A 203 -6.15 -11.84 17.92
N LYS A 204 -6.78 -12.95 17.61
CA LYS A 204 -8.08 -13.31 18.14
C LYS A 204 -7.90 -14.17 19.40
N GLY A 205 -8.13 -13.56 20.57
CA GLY A 205 -8.22 -14.27 21.86
C GLY A 205 -9.66 -14.31 22.34
N ASP A 206 -10.11 -15.41 22.91
CA ASP A 206 -11.45 -15.63 23.50
C ASP A 206 -12.63 -15.03 22.70
N GLY A 207 -12.51 -15.04 21.38
CA GLY A 207 -13.54 -14.50 20.48
C GLY A 207 -13.47 -12.97 20.28
N ARG A 208 -12.53 -12.29 20.89
CA ARG A 208 -12.29 -10.83 20.73
C ARG A 208 -10.95 -10.58 20.06
N LEU A 209 -10.85 -9.47 19.31
CA LEU A 209 -9.57 -8.97 18.83
C LEU A 209 -8.81 -8.35 19.99
N VAL A 210 -7.55 -8.72 20.13
CA VAL A 210 -6.65 -8.22 21.17
C VAL A 210 -5.41 -7.66 20.50
N TRP A 211 -4.95 -6.51 20.98
CA TRP A 211 -3.71 -5.89 20.56
C TRP A 211 -2.64 -6.10 21.63
N LYS A 212 -1.48 -6.53 21.21
CA LYS A 212 -0.29 -6.61 22.05
C LYS A 212 0.80 -5.79 21.42
N THR A 213 1.32 -4.81 22.12
CA THR A 213 2.42 -3.96 21.69
C THR A 213 3.72 -4.42 22.32
N GLU A 214 4.74 -4.64 21.50
CA GLU A 214 6.10 -4.96 21.93
C GLU A 214 7.08 -3.95 21.31
N GLU A 215 8.05 -3.50 22.10
CA GLU A 215 9.15 -2.71 21.57
C GLU A 215 10.22 -3.67 21.00
N ILE A 216 10.59 -3.46 19.76
CA ILE A 216 11.58 -4.28 19.06
C ILE A 216 12.71 -3.43 18.49
N VAL A 217 13.88 -4.01 18.39
CA VAL A 217 15.04 -3.38 17.74
C VAL A 217 15.21 -3.99 16.36
N LEU A 218 15.13 -3.14 15.33
CA LEU A 218 15.34 -3.55 13.95
C LEU A 218 16.65 -2.98 13.41
N LEU A 219 17.40 -3.81 12.71
CA LEU A 219 18.60 -3.45 11.96
C LEU A 219 18.26 -3.20 10.48
N LEU A 220 19.25 -2.85 9.66
CA LEU A 220 19.04 -2.54 8.23
C LEU A 220 18.47 -3.70 7.40
N ALA A 221 18.68 -4.93 7.84
CA ALA A 221 17.99 -6.10 7.31
C ALA A 221 17.60 -6.98 8.50
N GLY A 222 16.39 -7.48 8.49
CA GLY A 222 15.90 -8.24 9.64
C GLY A 222 14.82 -9.23 9.28
N ILE A 223 14.63 -10.19 10.19
CA ILE A 223 13.51 -11.11 10.22
C ILE A 223 12.68 -10.73 11.45
N VAL A 224 11.40 -10.49 11.24
CA VAL A 224 10.45 -10.31 12.34
C VAL A 224 9.78 -11.65 12.59
N VAL A 225 9.85 -12.12 13.84
CA VAL A 225 9.23 -13.37 14.28
C VAL A 225 8.14 -13.03 15.29
N VAL A 226 6.96 -13.60 15.11
CA VAL A 226 5.81 -13.42 16.01
C VAL A 226 5.21 -14.78 16.35
#